data_83bd7f12cdcd425832fc08707d2e82f7
#
_entry.id   83bd7f12cdcd425832fc08707d2e82f7
#
_cell.length_a   1.000
_cell.length_b   1.000
_cell.length_c   1.000
_cell.angle_alpha   90.00
_cell.angle_beta   90.00
_cell.angle_gamma   90.00
#
_symmetry.space_group_name_H-M   'P 1'
#
loop_
_entity.id
_entity.type
_entity.pdbx_description
1 polymer ?
#
loop_
_entity_poly.entity_id
_entity_poly.type
_entity_poly.pdbx_seq_one_letter_code
_entity_poly.pdbx_strand_id
1 'polypeptide(L)'
;MRLLFHSRGPDDKPVIEPVPTTFPKIEGADIAAVFVGQRVAGDFYDSIRVSPERVLFGLLDVAGRRDQNRGLLTSAQEIFRTFGTELFSRPDINESEAMTELNLRINRGLIEHSSGVHSCPAFIACYHEKFGTLCYTNAGHTPGLLRDSTGITELPSTGLPLGLFSHATSDAPTVGLAKGASLLLVSRGVVTCEGNHDRSGDRSDDPSDGHSDDRSDDEFGLERVKQLFQSAPAAGAQALCTSILQAAGAFSCEEPPRDDRTAMALVRTT
;
A
#
# COMPACT_ATOMS: atom_id res chain seq x y z
N MET A 1 13.72 -6.11 -52.55
CA MET A 1 12.96 -5.90 -51.31
C MET A 1 13.34 -7.04 -50.33
N ARG A 2 14.36 -6.82 -49.48
CA ARG A 2 14.88 -7.83 -48.54
C ARG A 2 14.15 -7.65 -47.21
N LEU A 3 13.34 -8.62 -46.84
CA LEU A 3 12.76 -8.73 -45.50
C LEU A 3 13.87 -9.15 -44.53
N LEU A 4 14.26 -8.23 -43.65
CA LEU A 4 15.15 -8.51 -42.52
C LEU A 4 14.30 -9.20 -41.43
N PHE A 5 14.41 -10.52 -41.34
CA PHE A 5 13.99 -11.28 -40.18
C PHE A 5 14.98 -10.99 -39.04
N HIS A 6 14.56 -10.21 -38.04
CA HIS A 6 15.26 -10.17 -36.78
C HIS A 6 15.00 -11.48 -36.06
N SER A 7 16.00 -12.32 -35.98
CA SER A 7 16.00 -13.52 -35.15
C SER A 7 16.00 -13.06 -33.69
N ARG A 8 14.90 -13.33 -32.95
CA ARG A 8 14.87 -13.22 -31.47
C ARG A 8 15.94 -14.17 -30.92
N GLY A 9 16.83 -13.66 -30.07
CA GLY A 9 17.80 -14.45 -29.35
C GLY A 9 17.12 -15.42 -28.36
N PRO A 10 17.82 -16.51 -27.97
CA PRO A 10 17.25 -17.56 -27.11
C PRO A 10 16.93 -17.12 -25.66
N ASP A 11 17.19 -15.87 -25.26
CA ASP A 11 16.99 -15.36 -23.90
C ASP A 11 15.77 -14.44 -23.72
N ASP A 12 14.93 -14.28 -24.74
CA ASP A 12 13.72 -13.46 -24.66
C ASP A 12 12.58 -14.23 -23.94
N LYS A 13 12.79 -14.55 -22.66
CA LYS A 13 11.68 -14.98 -21.81
C LYS A 13 10.69 -13.82 -21.73
N PRO A 14 9.38 -14.07 -21.90
CA PRO A 14 8.39 -13.00 -21.78
C PRO A 14 8.57 -12.35 -20.42
N VAL A 15 8.76 -11.02 -20.40
CA VAL A 15 8.84 -10.25 -19.15
C VAL A 15 7.46 -10.36 -18.50
N ILE A 16 7.38 -11.11 -17.42
CA ILE A 16 6.16 -11.27 -16.63
C ILE A 16 6.02 -10.01 -15.78
N GLU A 17 4.91 -9.28 -15.96
CA GLU A 17 4.58 -8.09 -15.18
C GLU A 17 3.23 -8.27 -14.49
N PRO A 18 3.02 -7.65 -13.32
CA PRO A 18 1.71 -7.62 -12.70
C PRO A 18 0.66 -7.02 -13.64
N VAL A 19 -0.52 -7.60 -13.66
CA VAL A 19 -1.65 -7.09 -14.44
C VAL A 19 -2.10 -5.75 -13.84
N PRO A 20 -2.40 -4.72 -14.66
CA PRO A 20 -2.91 -3.45 -14.16
C PRO A 20 -4.15 -3.63 -13.28
N THR A 21 -4.18 -2.92 -12.15
CA THR A 21 -5.31 -2.94 -11.23
C THR A 21 -6.51 -2.20 -11.84
N THR A 22 -7.68 -2.82 -11.76
CA THR A 22 -8.96 -2.20 -12.08
C THR A 22 -9.82 -2.25 -10.83
N PHE A 23 -10.20 -1.09 -10.31
CA PHE A 23 -11.03 -1.04 -9.10
C PHE A 23 -12.47 -1.50 -9.42
N PRO A 24 -13.02 -2.47 -8.66
CA PRO A 24 -14.39 -2.90 -8.84
C PRO A 24 -15.35 -1.79 -8.40
N LYS A 25 -16.50 -1.71 -9.04
CA LYS A 25 -17.59 -0.87 -8.56
C LYS A 25 -18.09 -1.41 -7.23
N ILE A 26 -18.16 -0.58 -6.20
CA ILE A 26 -18.65 -0.92 -4.85
C ILE A 26 -19.97 -0.19 -4.64
N GLU A 27 -21.00 -0.90 -4.16
CA GLU A 27 -22.26 -0.25 -3.85
C GLU A 27 -22.13 0.54 -2.53
N GLY A 28 -22.44 1.83 -2.58
CA GLY A 28 -22.37 2.71 -1.40
C GLY A 28 -20.95 3.02 -0.90
N ALA A 29 -19.93 2.76 -1.72
CA ALA A 29 -18.56 3.18 -1.42
C ALA A 29 -17.78 3.46 -2.71
N ASP A 30 -16.72 4.25 -2.56
CA ASP A 30 -15.77 4.59 -3.62
C ASP A 30 -14.37 4.17 -3.20
N ILE A 31 -13.62 3.51 -4.10
CA ILE A 31 -12.25 3.08 -3.86
C ILE A 31 -11.34 3.53 -4.98
N ALA A 32 -10.19 4.08 -4.64
CA ALA A 32 -9.18 4.49 -5.61
C ALA A 32 -7.78 4.38 -5.02
N ALA A 33 -6.78 4.31 -5.91
CA ALA A 33 -5.39 4.54 -5.56
C ALA A 33 -4.75 5.50 -6.56
N VAL A 34 -3.81 6.31 -6.07
CA VAL A 34 -2.98 7.20 -6.86
C VAL A 34 -1.53 6.90 -6.54
N PHE A 35 -0.73 6.88 -7.59
CA PHE A 35 0.70 6.62 -7.54
C PHE A 35 1.45 7.80 -8.15
N VAL A 36 2.53 8.22 -7.50
CA VAL A 36 3.48 9.23 -8.00
C VAL A 36 4.88 8.69 -7.78
N GLY A 37 5.65 8.59 -8.86
CA GLY A 37 7.00 8.09 -8.81
C GLY A 37 7.47 7.57 -10.17
N GLN A 38 8.71 7.08 -10.22
CA GLN A 38 9.29 6.48 -11.42
C GLN A 38 9.11 4.96 -11.47
N ARG A 39 8.35 4.39 -10.54
CA ARG A 39 8.28 2.96 -10.31
C ARG A 39 9.67 2.35 -10.05
N VAL A 40 10.50 3.10 -9.37
CA VAL A 40 11.85 2.68 -8.99
C VAL A 40 11.82 1.75 -7.79
N ALA A 41 10.91 2.02 -6.85
CA ALA A 41 10.63 1.20 -5.68
C ALA A 41 9.50 0.19 -5.97
N GLY A 42 9.18 -0.63 -4.99
CA GLY A 42 8.28 -1.76 -5.14
C GLY A 42 6.85 -1.54 -4.66
N ASP A 43 6.35 -0.29 -4.61
CA ASP A 43 4.94 -0.06 -4.29
C ASP A 43 4.02 -0.78 -5.27
N PHE A 44 3.17 -1.63 -4.72
CA PHE A 44 2.21 -2.42 -5.47
C PHE A 44 0.87 -2.43 -4.75
N TYR A 45 -0.20 -2.17 -5.48
CA TYR A 45 -1.57 -2.28 -4.97
C TYR A 45 -2.45 -3.09 -5.92
N ASP A 46 -3.45 -3.74 -5.35
CA ASP A 46 -4.46 -4.45 -6.13
C ASP A 46 -5.81 -4.41 -5.44
N SER A 47 -6.87 -4.65 -6.21
CA SER A 47 -8.24 -4.72 -5.73
C SER A 47 -9.07 -5.66 -6.60
N ILE A 48 -9.81 -6.57 -5.95
CA ILE A 48 -10.67 -7.54 -6.63
C ILE A 48 -12.00 -7.70 -5.91
N ARG A 49 -13.06 -7.94 -6.67
CA ARG A 49 -14.32 -8.40 -6.13
C ARG A 49 -14.25 -9.92 -5.94
N VAL A 50 -14.37 -10.37 -4.71
CA VAL A 50 -14.24 -11.79 -4.34
C VAL A 50 -15.58 -12.47 -4.11
N SER A 51 -16.64 -11.70 -3.87
CA SER A 51 -18.03 -12.17 -3.80
C SER A 51 -19.00 -11.04 -4.16
N PRO A 52 -20.32 -11.28 -4.26
CA PRO A 52 -21.28 -10.21 -4.49
C PRO A 52 -21.25 -9.08 -3.47
N GLU A 53 -20.86 -9.37 -2.24
CA GLU A 53 -20.86 -8.42 -1.12
C GLU A 53 -19.45 -8.05 -0.61
N ARG A 54 -18.37 -8.62 -1.18
CA ARG A 54 -17.00 -8.43 -0.66
C ARG A 54 -16.02 -7.95 -1.72
N VAL A 55 -15.24 -6.96 -1.34
CA VAL A 55 -14.10 -6.46 -2.12
C VAL A 55 -12.84 -6.58 -1.29
N LEU A 56 -11.87 -7.30 -1.83
CA LEU A 56 -10.53 -7.45 -1.29
C LEU A 56 -9.62 -6.41 -1.94
N PHE A 57 -8.79 -5.73 -1.15
CA PHE A 57 -7.81 -4.78 -1.66
C PHE A 57 -6.58 -4.75 -0.77
N GLY A 58 -5.47 -4.24 -1.29
CA GLY A 58 -4.23 -4.15 -0.51
C GLY A 58 -3.18 -3.28 -1.16
N LEU A 59 -2.24 -2.86 -0.32
CA LEU A 59 -1.05 -2.10 -0.67
C LEU A 59 0.16 -2.81 -0.06
N LEU A 60 1.15 -3.11 -0.91
CA LEU A 60 2.41 -3.72 -0.54
C LEU A 60 3.53 -2.73 -0.85
N ASP A 61 4.47 -2.59 0.08
CA ASP A 61 5.72 -1.84 -0.10
C ASP A 61 6.87 -2.86 -0.14
N VAL A 62 7.38 -3.17 -1.32
CA VAL A 62 8.45 -4.15 -1.52
C VAL A 62 9.78 -3.41 -1.60
N ALA A 63 10.66 -3.66 -0.63
CA ALA A 63 11.99 -3.08 -0.63
C ALA A 63 12.80 -3.47 -1.88
N GLY A 64 13.48 -2.51 -2.50
CA GLY A 64 14.33 -2.71 -3.67
C GLY A 64 13.73 -2.21 -4.97
N ARG A 65 14.44 -2.47 -6.08
CA ARG A 65 14.07 -1.95 -7.40
C ARG A 65 13.00 -2.81 -8.06
N ARG A 66 12.03 -2.16 -8.70
CA ARG A 66 10.90 -2.83 -9.37
C ARG A 66 11.34 -3.81 -10.47
N ASP A 67 12.39 -3.49 -11.23
CA ASP A 67 12.93 -4.36 -12.28
C ASP A 67 13.42 -5.70 -11.71
N GLN A 68 13.97 -5.69 -10.51
CA GLN A 68 14.42 -6.89 -9.78
C GLN A 68 13.25 -7.63 -9.13
N ASN A 69 12.21 -6.91 -8.71
CA ASN A 69 11.07 -7.43 -7.96
C ASN A 69 9.87 -7.84 -8.84
N ARG A 70 9.93 -7.70 -10.18
CA ARG A 70 8.80 -8.01 -11.06
C ARG A 70 8.20 -9.40 -10.85
N GLY A 71 9.04 -10.42 -10.80
CA GLY A 71 8.59 -11.79 -10.57
C GLY A 71 7.91 -11.96 -9.21
N LEU A 72 8.47 -11.33 -8.18
CA LEU A 72 7.93 -11.32 -6.82
C LEU A 72 6.54 -10.66 -6.76
N LEU A 73 6.42 -9.46 -7.37
CA LEU A 73 5.15 -8.72 -7.42
C LEU A 73 4.09 -9.48 -8.23
N THR A 74 4.48 -10.12 -9.33
CA THR A 74 3.55 -10.93 -10.14
C THR A 74 3.04 -12.13 -9.35
N SER A 75 3.94 -12.83 -8.65
CA SER A 75 3.55 -13.95 -7.78
C SER A 75 2.65 -13.49 -6.63
N ALA A 76 2.99 -12.37 -5.98
CA ALA A 76 2.15 -11.80 -4.93
C ALA A 76 0.73 -11.47 -5.44
N GLN A 77 0.62 -10.86 -6.63
CA GLN A 77 -0.67 -10.57 -7.25
C GLN A 77 -1.45 -11.83 -7.59
N GLU A 78 -0.81 -12.84 -8.17
CA GLU A 78 -1.45 -14.11 -8.52
C GLU A 78 -1.99 -14.80 -7.27
N ILE A 79 -1.20 -14.87 -6.21
CA ILE A 79 -1.61 -15.44 -4.92
C ILE A 79 -2.77 -14.63 -4.33
N PHE A 80 -2.65 -13.30 -4.28
CA PHE A 80 -3.69 -12.43 -3.77
C PHE A 80 -5.02 -12.65 -4.50
N ARG A 81 -5.02 -12.70 -5.83
CA ARG A 81 -6.24 -12.87 -6.64
C ARG A 81 -6.81 -14.28 -6.52
N THR A 82 -5.97 -15.31 -6.65
CA THR A 82 -6.41 -16.71 -6.67
C THR A 82 -6.92 -17.13 -5.29
N PHE A 83 -6.09 -16.98 -4.26
CA PHE A 83 -6.46 -17.39 -2.91
C PHE A 83 -7.43 -16.41 -2.25
N GLY A 84 -7.35 -15.11 -2.57
CA GLY A 84 -8.35 -14.15 -2.16
C GLY A 84 -9.75 -14.55 -2.66
N THR A 85 -9.89 -14.93 -3.91
CA THR A 85 -11.15 -15.42 -4.45
C THR A 85 -11.58 -16.75 -3.79
N GLU A 86 -10.66 -17.71 -3.66
CA GLU A 86 -10.95 -19.00 -3.03
C GLU A 86 -11.46 -18.85 -1.60
N LEU A 87 -10.76 -18.05 -0.79
CA LEU A 87 -11.05 -17.92 0.63
C LEU A 87 -12.27 -17.05 0.94
N PHE A 88 -12.54 -16.02 0.13
CA PHE A 88 -13.59 -15.02 0.41
C PHE A 88 -14.86 -15.15 -0.44
N SER A 89 -14.92 -16.11 -1.38
CA SER A 89 -16.09 -16.26 -2.27
C SER A 89 -17.34 -16.82 -1.58
N ARG A 90 -17.17 -17.61 -0.52
CA ARG A 90 -18.28 -18.27 0.17
C ARG A 90 -19.02 -17.29 1.09
N PRO A 91 -20.35 -17.37 1.22
CA PRO A 91 -21.11 -16.49 2.09
C PRO A 91 -20.78 -16.68 3.58
N ASP A 92 -20.64 -17.92 4.04
CA ASP A 92 -20.49 -18.27 5.46
C ASP A 92 -19.01 -18.49 5.82
N ILE A 93 -18.20 -17.43 5.64
CA ILE A 93 -16.79 -17.51 6.03
C ILE A 93 -16.52 -16.77 7.32
N ASN A 94 -15.53 -17.21 8.07
CA ASN A 94 -14.85 -16.42 9.07
C ASN A 94 -13.82 -15.53 8.35
N GLU A 95 -14.15 -14.24 8.17
CA GLU A 95 -13.28 -13.30 7.44
C GLU A 95 -11.90 -13.13 8.09
N SER A 96 -11.82 -13.22 9.42
CA SER A 96 -10.56 -13.14 10.15
C SER A 96 -9.66 -14.34 9.85
N GLU A 97 -10.20 -15.55 9.87
CA GLU A 97 -9.45 -16.77 9.50
C GLU A 97 -9.03 -16.75 8.02
N ALA A 98 -9.94 -16.35 7.13
CA ALA A 98 -9.64 -16.23 5.70
C ALA A 98 -8.53 -15.20 5.43
N MET A 99 -8.55 -14.06 6.15
CA MET A 99 -7.53 -13.02 6.01
C MET A 99 -6.17 -13.48 6.54
N THR A 100 -6.15 -14.14 7.68
CA THR A 100 -4.90 -14.72 8.26
C THR A 100 -4.30 -15.76 7.32
N GLU A 101 -5.12 -16.64 6.75
CA GLU A 101 -4.67 -17.65 5.79
C GLU A 101 -4.14 -17.00 4.49
N LEU A 102 -4.85 -15.99 3.96
CA LEU A 102 -4.38 -15.24 2.79
C LEU A 102 -3.01 -14.59 3.04
N ASN A 103 -2.87 -13.92 4.19
CA ASN A 103 -1.60 -13.30 4.60
C ASN A 103 -0.46 -14.32 4.64
N LEU A 104 -0.72 -15.49 5.22
CA LEU A 104 0.26 -16.57 5.30
C LEU A 104 0.64 -17.13 3.91
N ARG A 105 -0.32 -17.29 2.99
CA ARG A 105 -0.06 -17.76 1.63
C ARG A 105 0.77 -16.76 0.84
N ILE A 106 0.46 -15.46 0.94
CA ILE A 106 1.27 -14.40 0.31
C ILE A 106 2.69 -14.43 0.89
N ASN A 107 2.82 -14.49 2.22
CA ASN A 107 4.12 -14.56 2.89
C ASN A 107 4.99 -15.73 2.38
N ARG A 108 4.41 -16.93 2.28
CA ARG A 108 5.12 -18.11 1.76
C ARG A 108 5.51 -17.94 0.31
N GLY A 109 4.59 -17.45 -0.53
CA GLY A 109 4.88 -17.20 -1.94
C GLY A 109 6.00 -16.17 -2.16
N LEU A 110 6.03 -15.11 -1.34
CA LEU A 110 7.12 -14.13 -1.38
C LEU A 110 8.46 -14.77 -1.03
N ILE A 111 8.53 -15.62 0.00
CA ILE A 111 9.76 -16.32 0.40
C ILE A 111 10.23 -17.31 -0.68
N GLU A 112 9.30 -18.07 -1.26
CA GLU A 112 9.60 -19.07 -2.29
C GLU A 112 10.11 -18.46 -3.60
N HIS A 113 9.62 -17.27 -3.96
CA HIS A 113 9.99 -16.61 -5.22
C HIS A 113 11.07 -15.54 -5.05
N SER A 114 11.54 -15.28 -3.84
CA SER A 114 12.61 -14.34 -3.58
C SER A 114 13.98 -14.99 -3.71
N SER A 115 14.95 -14.26 -4.27
CA SER A 115 16.36 -14.68 -4.30
C SER A 115 17.13 -14.32 -3.01
N GLY A 116 16.42 -13.93 -1.94
CA GLY A 116 17.00 -13.49 -0.68
C GLY A 116 15.93 -13.10 0.34
N VAL A 117 16.36 -12.51 1.46
CA VAL A 117 15.43 -11.96 2.47
C VAL A 117 14.91 -10.61 1.97
N HIS A 118 13.62 -10.55 1.72
CA HIS A 118 12.94 -9.32 1.35
C HIS A 118 11.92 -8.94 2.43
N SER A 119 11.98 -7.69 2.89
CA SER A 119 10.95 -7.13 3.73
C SER A 119 9.86 -6.54 2.84
N CYS A 120 8.64 -7.04 2.98
CA CYS A 120 7.48 -6.59 2.23
C CYS A 120 6.37 -6.16 3.19
N PRO A 121 6.44 -4.93 3.76
CA PRO A 121 5.32 -4.38 4.49
C PRO A 121 4.05 -4.39 3.65
N ALA A 122 2.93 -4.80 4.25
CA ALA A 122 1.67 -4.93 3.52
C ALA A 122 0.47 -4.56 4.40
N PHE A 123 -0.50 -3.87 3.80
CA PHE A 123 -1.83 -3.70 4.36
C PHE A 123 -2.83 -4.37 3.42
N ILE A 124 -3.55 -5.37 3.90
CA ILE A 124 -4.55 -6.12 3.14
C ILE A 124 -5.87 -6.04 3.87
N ALA A 125 -6.96 -5.78 3.15
CA ALA A 125 -8.28 -5.64 3.75
C ALA A 125 -9.38 -6.22 2.87
N CYS A 126 -10.42 -6.74 3.52
CA CYS A 126 -11.68 -7.14 2.91
C CYS A 126 -12.79 -6.22 3.40
N TYR A 127 -13.40 -5.48 2.48
CA TYR A 127 -14.57 -4.66 2.77
C TYR A 127 -15.84 -5.43 2.46
N HIS A 128 -16.75 -5.50 3.44
CA HIS A 128 -18.07 -6.10 3.30
C HIS A 128 -19.13 -5.01 3.06
N GLU A 129 -19.63 -4.89 1.84
CA GLU A 129 -20.53 -3.80 1.41
C GLU A 129 -21.80 -3.71 2.25
N LYS A 130 -22.45 -4.85 2.49
CA LYS A 130 -23.74 -4.90 3.20
C LYS A 130 -23.63 -4.48 4.68
N PHE A 131 -22.58 -4.92 5.36
CA PHE A 131 -22.38 -4.62 6.79
C PHE A 131 -21.57 -3.33 7.00
N GLY A 132 -20.83 -2.88 5.99
CA GLY A 132 -19.90 -1.76 6.13
C GLY A 132 -18.79 -2.08 7.12
N THR A 133 -18.29 -3.30 7.09
CA THR A 133 -17.19 -3.76 7.94
C THR A 133 -15.93 -3.94 7.11
N LEU A 134 -14.79 -3.76 7.75
CA LEU A 134 -13.46 -3.95 7.19
C LEU A 134 -12.70 -4.93 8.06
N CYS A 135 -12.45 -6.14 7.55
CA CYS A 135 -11.50 -7.08 8.13
C CYS A 135 -10.12 -6.82 7.49
N TYR A 136 -9.07 -6.61 8.30
CA TYR A 136 -7.76 -6.25 7.76
C TYR A 136 -6.61 -6.98 8.46
N THR A 137 -5.48 -7.04 7.78
CA THR A 137 -4.16 -7.34 8.35
C THR A 137 -3.20 -6.22 7.96
N ASN A 138 -2.38 -5.80 8.91
CA ASN A 138 -1.29 -4.86 8.69
C ASN A 138 0.02 -5.55 9.04
N ALA A 139 0.73 -6.03 8.04
CA ALA A 139 1.99 -6.72 8.16
C ALA A 139 3.17 -5.73 8.10
N GLY A 140 3.31 -4.90 9.13
CA GLY A 140 4.40 -3.93 9.25
C GLY A 140 4.35 -2.75 8.28
N HIS A 141 3.21 -2.50 7.64
CA HIS A 141 2.98 -1.32 6.81
C HIS A 141 2.68 -0.09 7.69
N THR A 142 2.78 1.13 7.11
CA THR A 142 2.27 2.34 7.77
C THR A 142 0.85 2.11 8.28
N PRO A 143 0.47 2.66 9.45
CA PRO A 143 -0.88 2.49 9.95
C PRO A 143 -1.93 2.94 8.94
N GLY A 144 -2.99 2.14 8.76
CA GLY A 144 -4.17 2.60 8.07
C GLY A 144 -4.85 3.69 8.91
N LEU A 145 -5.38 4.72 8.28
CA LEU A 145 -6.07 5.81 8.95
C LEU A 145 -7.57 5.72 8.64
N LEU A 146 -8.37 5.48 9.67
CA LEU A 146 -9.83 5.44 9.58
C LEU A 146 -10.40 6.75 10.14
N ARG A 147 -11.03 7.58 9.30
CA ARG A 147 -11.70 8.81 9.70
C ARG A 147 -13.22 8.61 9.70
N ASP A 148 -13.85 9.00 10.79
CA ASP A 148 -15.30 9.09 10.94
C ASP A 148 -15.70 10.37 11.66
N SER A 149 -16.95 10.44 12.17
CA SER A 149 -17.47 11.59 12.91
C SER A 149 -16.79 11.82 14.26
N THR A 150 -16.07 10.85 14.79
CA THR A 150 -15.37 10.94 16.09
C THR A 150 -13.92 11.37 15.94
N GLY A 151 -13.37 11.32 14.74
CA GLY A 151 -11.99 11.69 14.44
C GLY A 151 -11.25 10.65 13.62
N ILE A 152 -9.94 10.53 13.82
CA ILE A 152 -9.09 9.56 13.16
C ILE A 152 -8.67 8.48 14.15
N THR A 153 -8.90 7.22 13.75
CA THR A 153 -8.38 6.03 14.41
C THR A 153 -7.30 5.41 13.56
N GLU A 154 -6.16 5.09 14.17
CA GLU A 154 -5.11 4.32 13.51
C GLU A 154 -5.45 2.84 13.51
N LEU A 155 -5.21 2.17 12.38
CA LEU A 155 -5.23 0.73 12.23
C LEU A 155 -3.78 0.24 12.25
N PRO A 156 -3.26 -0.12 13.44
CA PRO A 156 -1.84 -0.40 13.63
C PRO A 156 -1.42 -1.72 12.99
N SER A 157 -0.11 -1.98 13.03
CA SER A 157 0.44 -3.27 12.63
C SER A 157 -0.17 -4.41 13.48
N THR A 158 -0.58 -5.48 12.81
CA THR A 158 -1.14 -6.70 13.40
C THR A 158 -0.18 -7.90 13.28
N GLY A 159 0.96 -7.70 12.63
CA GLY A 159 1.98 -8.72 12.42
C GLY A 159 3.27 -8.13 11.86
N LEU A 160 4.23 -9.02 11.59
CA LEU A 160 5.53 -8.65 11.02
C LEU A 160 5.43 -8.45 9.50
N PRO A 161 6.35 -7.67 8.88
CA PRO A 161 6.44 -7.57 7.44
C PRO A 161 6.53 -8.93 6.76
N LEU A 162 5.87 -9.08 5.62
CA LEU A 162 5.91 -10.31 4.82
C LEU A 162 7.31 -10.54 4.26
N GLY A 163 7.62 -11.80 3.96
CA GLY A 163 8.88 -12.22 3.34
C GLY A 163 10.06 -12.38 4.30
N LEU A 164 9.94 -11.95 5.57
CA LEU A 164 11.04 -12.05 6.56
C LEU A 164 11.11 -13.42 7.26
N PHE A 165 9.96 -13.96 7.65
CA PHE A 165 9.89 -15.20 8.45
C PHE A 165 8.82 -16.13 7.89
N SER A 166 9.17 -17.42 7.71
CA SER A 166 8.25 -18.43 7.15
C SER A 166 7.00 -18.68 8.00
N HIS A 167 7.05 -18.35 9.28
CA HIS A 167 5.96 -18.55 10.24
C HIS A 167 5.46 -17.24 10.84
N ALA A 168 5.55 -16.13 10.08
CA ALA A 168 4.96 -14.88 10.51
C ALA A 168 3.43 -15.02 10.57
N THR A 169 2.88 -14.95 11.79
CA THR A 169 1.43 -14.87 12.00
C THR A 169 1.01 -13.42 12.07
N SER A 170 -0.24 -13.15 11.71
CA SER A 170 -0.84 -11.84 11.80
C SER A 170 -2.27 -11.99 12.34
N ASP A 171 -2.67 -11.09 13.23
CA ASP A 171 -4.07 -10.98 13.59
C ASP A 171 -4.84 -10.29 12.45
N ALA A 172 -6.14 -10.56 12.38
CA ALA A 172 -7.02 -9.95 11.40
C ALA A 172 -8.29 -9.39 12.07
N PRO A 173 -8.18 -8.23 12.74
CA PRO A 173 -9.32 -7.59 13.38
C PRO A 173 -10.32 -7.07 12.35
N THR A 174 -11.56 -6.90 12.81
CA THR A 174 -12.64 -6.29 12.03
C THR A 174 -13.06 -4.98 12.67
N VAL A 175 -13.15 -3.92 11.86
CA VAL A 175 -13.63 -2.59 12.26
C VAL A 175 -14.86 -2.20 11.45
N GLY A 176 -15.75 -1.39 12.03
CA GLY A 176 -16.88 -0.82 11.30
C GLY A 176 -16.49 0.45 10.56
N LEU A 177 -16.91 0.57 9.31
CA LEU A 177 -16.91 1.83 8.57
C LEU A 177 -18.32 2.41 8.64
N ALA A 178 -18.53 3.46 9.41
CA ALA A 178 -19.80 4.19 9.42
C ALA A 178 -20.07 4.86 8.06
N LYS A 179 -21.32 5.24 7.79
CA LYS A 179 -21.65 6.07 6.63
C LYS A 179 -20.87 7.40 6.72
N GLY A 180 -20.25 7.80 5.63
CA GLY A 180 -19.37 8.96 5.58
C GLY A 180 -17.95 8.73 6.10
N ALA A 181 -17.66 7.54 6.65
CA ALA A 181 -16.29 7.20 7.05
C ALA A 181 -15.38 6.97 5.83
N SER A 182 -14.10 7.18 6.03
CA SER A 182 -13.07 7.01 5.00
C SER A 182 -11.87 6.29 5.60
N LEU A 183 -11.34 5.32 4.85
CA LEU A 183 -10.03 4.71 5.11
C LEU A 183 -9.00 5.34 4.16
N LEU A 184 -7.82 5.67 4.69
CA LEU A 184 -6.67 6.11 3.92
C LEU A 184 -5.47 5.22 4.26
N LEU A 185 -4.82 4.70 3.23
CA LEU A 185 -3.53 4.01 3.29
C LEU A 185 -2.50 4.85 2.52
N VAL A 186 -1.31 4.98 3.06
CA VAL A 186 -0.19 5.65 2.38
C VAL A 186 1.06 4.79 2.47
N SER A 187 1.81 4.68 1.38
CA SER A 187 3.10 3.99 1.42
C SER A 187 4.15 4.79 2.21
N ARG A 188 5.22 4.11 2.61
CA ARG A 188 6.32 4.70 3.37
C ARG A 188 6.90 5.93 2.68
N GLY A 189 7.06 5.92 1.35
CA GLY A 189 7.59 7.05 0.60
C GLY A 189 6.79 8.35 0.71
N VAL A 190 5.51 8.29 1.13
CA VAL A 190 4.72 9.48 1.47
C VAL A 190 5.16 10.04 2.83
N VAL A 191 5.37 9.17 3.82
CA VAL A 191 5.66 9.55 5.21
C VAL A 191 7.11 10.01 5.37
N THR A 192 8.05 9.33 4.71
CA THR A 192 9.50 9.58 4.84
C THR A 192 10.04 10.58 3.82
N CYS A 193 9.19 11.23 3.01
CA CYS A 193 9.70 12.25 2.11
C CYS A 193 10.25 13.45 2.88
N GLU A 194 11.47 13.82 2.55
CA GLU A 194 12.21 14.92 3.22
C GLU A 194 11.81 16.27 2.64
N GLY A 195 11.72 17.28 3.51
CA GLY A 195 11.52 18.68 3.12
C GLY A 195 12.76 19.25 2.43
N ASN A 196 12.54 20.19 1.52
CA ASN A 196 13.63 20.93 0.89
C ASN A 196 14.12 22.03 1.86
N HIS A 197 14.93 21.65 2.84
CA HIS A 197 15.70 22.65 3.58
C HIS A 197 16.85 23.09 2.68
N ASP A 198 16.87 24.39 2.33
CA ASP A 198 17.98 25.03 1.62
C ASP A 198 19.30 24.63 2.29
N ARG A 199 20.09 23.79 1.59
CA ARG A 199 21.43 23.38 2.01
C ARG A 199 22.46 24.56 1.98
N SER A 200 21.98 25.80 1.96
CA SER A 200 22.79 27.02 1.97
C SER A 200 23.21 27.52 3.34
N GLY A 201 22.92 26.80 4.42
CA GLY A 201 23.42 27.05 5.77
C GLY A 201 24.78 26.40 5.98
N ASP A 202 25.79 27.23 6.13
CA ASP A 202 27.17 26.94 6.51
C ASP A 202 27.23 25.94 7.70
N ARG A 203 27.53 24.66 7.38
CA ARG A 203 27.79 23.66 8.43
C ARG A 203 29.16 24.02 9.03
N SER A 204 29.16 24.68 10.16
CA SER A 204 30.34 24.71 11.04
C SER A 204 30.57 23.25 11.50
N ASP A 205 31.66 22.65 11.05
CA ASP A 205 32.16 21.35 11.50
C ASP A 205 32.68 21.51 12.97
N ASP A 206 31.78 21.63 13.94
CA ASP A 206 32.13 21.54 15.36
C ASP A 206 31.67 20.16 15.89
N PRO A 207 32.58 19.23 16.18
CA PRO A 207 32.25 17.87 16.62
C PRO A 207 31.78 17.78 18.09
N SER A 208 31.54 18.90 18.77
CA SER A 208 31.21 18.91 20.20
C SER A 208 29.72 19.02 20.55
N ASP A 209 28.85 19.28 19.58
CA ASP A 209 27.42 19.30 19.86
C ASP A 209 26.81 17.88 19.71
N GLY A 210 26.42 17.35 20.87
CA GLY A 210 25.67 16.09 20.95
C GLY A 210 24.34 16.21 20.19
N HIS A 211 24.33 15.76 18.94
CA HIS A 211 23.13 15.70 18.10
C HIS A 211 22.15 14.72 18.72
N SER A 212 21.13 15.22 19.39
CA SER A 212 19.85 14.56 19.52
C SER A 212 19.31 14.26 18.13
N ASP A 213 18.80 13.07 17.95
CA ASP A 213 18.28 12.49 16.69
C ASP A 213 17.00 13.22 16.24
N ASP A 214 17.14 14.45 15.74
CA ASP A 214 16.05 15.39 15.38
C ASP A 214 15.67 15.27 13.88
N ARG A 215 15.79 14.04 13.31
CA ARG A 215 15.41 13.77 11.91
C ARG A 215 13.90 13.80 11.67
N SER A 216 13.09 13.78 12.72
CA SER A 216 11.63 13.73 12.60
C SER A 216 11.02 15.02 12.03
N ASP A 217 11.69 16.18 12.19
CA ASP A 217 11.17 17.46 11.70
C ASP A 217 11.41 17.69 10.21
N ASP A 218 12.34 16.94 9.61
CA ASP A 218 12.68 17.03 8.20
C ASP A 218 11.80 16.14 7.30
N GLU A 219 11.08 15.17 7.86
CA GLU A 219 10.17 14.29 7.13
C GLU A 219 8.74 14.85 7.08
N PHE A 220 7.99 14.48 6.04
CA PHE A 220 6.57 14.83 5.95
C PHE A 220 5.79 14.29 7.15
N GLY A 221 6.03 13.03 7.49
CA GLY A 221 5.54 12.41 8.70
C GLY A 221 4.06 12.02 8.68
N LEU A 222 3.71 11.04 9.50
CA LEU A 222 2.33 10.54 9.59
C LEU A 222 1.37 11.60 10.19
N GLU A 223 1.86 12.47 11.06
CA GLU A 223 1.03 13.50 11.70
C GLU A 223 0.53 14.55 10.69
N ARG A 224 1.36 14.96 9.72
CA ARG A 224 0.91 15.84 8.63
C ARG A 224 -0.13 15.14 7.74
N VAL A 225 0.05 13.84 7.47
CA VAL A 225 -0.96 13.05 6.74
C VAL A 225 -2.30 13.05 7.50
N LYS A 226 -2.30 12.82 8.81
CA LYS A 226 -3.50 12.86 9.65
C LYS A 226 -4.18 14.23 9.63
N GLN A 227 -3.43 15.32 9.79
CA GLN A 227 -3.97 16.68 9.75
C GLN A 227 -4.64 16.99 8.41
N LEU A 228 -3.99 16.65 7.30
CA LEU A 228 -4.57 16.80 5.97
C LEU A 228 -5.81 15.93 5.78
N PHE A 229 -5.75 14.68 6.22
CA PHE A 229 -6.88 13.77 6.13
C PHE A 229 -8.05 14.24 6.97
N GLN A 230 -7.81 14.75 8.19
CA GLN A 230 -8.85 15.30 9.07
C GLN A 230 -9.55 16.51 8.44
N SER A 231 -8.78 17.38 7.79
CA SER A 231 -9.31 18.61 7.16
C SER A 231 -9.80 18.42 5.73
N ALA A 232 -9.54 17.25 5.12
CA ALA A 232 -9.95 16.97 3.74
C ALA A 232 -11.48 17.04 3.61
N PRO A 233 -12.00 17.74 2.57
CA PRO A 233 -13.43 17.81 2.32
C PRO A 233 -13.99 16.40 2.05
N ALA A 234 -15.30 16.23 2.20
CA ALA A 234 -16.01 15.01 1.81
C ALA A 234 -15.99 14.89 0.27
N ALA A 235 -14.91 14.33 -0.24
CA ALA A 235 -14.67 14.09 -1.66
C ALA A 235 -14.56 12.58 -1.92
N GLY A 236 -14.59 12.18 -3.20
CA GLY A 236 -14.37 10.77 -3.57
C GLY A 236 -12.93 10.32 -3.28
N ALA A 237 -12.73 9.00 -3.28
CA ALA A 237 -11.45 8.38 -2.95
C ALA A 237 -10.28 8.89 -3.80
N GLN A 238 -10.51 9.07 -5.10
CA GLN A 238 -9.49 9.59 -6.04
C GLN A 238 -9.01 11.00 -5.65
N ALA A 239 -9.95 11.91 -5.33
CA ALA A 239 -9.61 13.28 -4.94
C ALA A 239 -8.85 13.33 -3.62
N LEU A 240 -9.24 12.49 -2.65
CA LEU A 240 -8.54 12.35 -1.38
C LEU A 240 -7.09 11.89 -1.59
N CYS A 241 -6.87 10.80 -2.31
CA CYS A 241 -5.52 10.31 -2.62
C CYS A 241 -4.67 11.39 -3.31
N THR A 242 -5.24 12.07 -4.31
CA THR A 242 -4.55 13.12 -5.05
C THR A 242 -4.12 14.27 -4.14
N SER A 243 -4.99 14.72 -3.24
CA SER A 243 -4.68 15.84 -2.33
C SER A 243 -3.54 15.51 -1.37
N ILE A 244 -3.49 14.29 -0.84
CA ILE A 244 -2.40 13.83 0.04
C ILE A 244 -1.07 13.81 -0.72
N LEU A 245 -1.05 13.23 -1.93
CA LEU A 245 0.19 13.13 -2.71
C LEU A 245 0.68 14.49 -3.21
N GLN A 246 -0.23 15.41 -3.55
CA GLN A 246 0.14 16.78 -3.91
C GLN A 246 0.77 17.52 -2.72
N ALA A 247 0.23 17.36 -1.52
CA ALA A 247 0.80 17.98 -0.32
C ALA A 247 2.19 17.43 0.00
N ALA A 248 2.39 16.09 -0.10
CA ALA A 248 3.70 15.48 0.08
C ALA A 248 4.71 15.93 -1.00
N GLY A 249 4.26 16.06 -2.25
CA GLY A 249 5.07 16.58 -3.36
C GLY A 249 5.48 18.04 -3.16
N ALA A 250 4.55 18.89 -2.72
CA ALA A 250 4.84 20.29 -2.43
C ALA A 250 5.80 20.47 -1.25
N PHE A 251 5.77 19.56 -0.26
CA PHE A 251 6.67 19.57 0.87
C PHE A 251 8.11 19.21 0.46
N SER A 252 8.27 18.15 -0.33
CA SER A 252 9.61 17.65 -0.68
C SER A 252 10.29 18.43 -1.80
N CYS A 253 9.52 19.15 -2.64
CA CYS A 253 10.03 19.83 -3.86
C CYS A 253 10.87 18.96 -4.79
N GLU A 254 10.81 17.63 -4.62
CA GLU A 254 11.55 16.67 -5.43
C GLU A 254 10.72 16.23 -6.64
N GLU A 255 11.21 16.53 -7.85
CA GLU A 255 10.68 16.03 -9.11
C GLU A 255 11.81 15.44 -9.96
N PRO A 256 11.80 14.13 -10.20
CA PRO A 256 10.90 13.11 -9.67
C PRO A 256 11.22 12.72 -8.22
N PRO A 257 10.24 12.18 -7.46
CA PRO A 257 10.48 11.73 -6.09
C PRO A 257 11.51 10.59 -6.05
N ARG A 258 12.32 10.55 -4.99
CA ARG A 258 13.33 9.50 -4.78
C ARG A 258 12.71 8.14 -4.55
N ASP A 259 11.62 8.11 -3.74
CA ASP A 259 10.85 6.92 -3.45
C ASP A 259 9.45 7.02 -4.07
N ASP A 260 8.91 5.88 -4.47
CA ASP A 260 7.53 5.80 -4.94
C ASP A 260 6.57 6.21 -3.82
N ARG A 261 5.55 6.98 -4.17
CA ARG A 261 4.53 7.48 -3.25
C ARG A 261 3.17 6.99 -3.70
N THR A 262 2.53 6.20 -2.87
CA THR A 262 1.20 5.66 -3.15
C THR A 262 0.23 6.06 -2.05
N ALA A 263 -0.96 6.50 -2.44
CA ALA A 263 -2.10 6.65 -1.56
C ALA A 263 -3.26 5.82 -2.10
N MET A 264 -3.95 5.09 -1.22
CA MET A 264 -5.17 4.33 -1.52
C MET A 264 -6.24 4.73 -0.52
N ALA A 265 -7.46 4.95 -0.99
CA ALA A 265 -8.57 5.30 -0.12
C ALA A 265 -9.83 4.51 -0.45
N LEU A 266 -10.61 4.22 0.60
CA LEU A 266 -11.98 3.73 0.53
C LEU A 266 -12.87 4.73 1.25
N VAL A 267 -13.89 5.25 0.57
CA VAL A 267 -14.84 6.23 1.11
C VAL A 267 -16.23 5.63 1.09
N ARG A 268 -16.84 5.42 2.26
CA ARG A 268 -18.22 4.94 2.35
C ARG A 268 -19.19 6.10 2.23
N THR A 269 -20.07 6.07 1.22
CA THR A 269 -21.00 7.16 0.91
C THR A 269 -22.42 6.92 1.44
N THR A 270 -22.84 5.65 1.55
CA THR A 270 -24.22 5.28 2.00
C THR A 270 -24.24 4.13 3.00
#